data_517675b3932112457456777c84a525c0
#
_entry.id   517675b3932112457456777c84a525c0
#
_cell.length_a   1.000
_cell.length_b   1.000
_cell.length_c   1.000
_cell.angle_alpha   90.00
_cell.angle_beta   90.00
_cell.angle_gamma   90.00
#
_symmetry.space_group_name_H-M   'P 1'
#
loop_
_entity.id
_entity.type
_entity.pdbx_description
1 polymer ?
#
loop_
_entity_poly.entity_id
_entity_poly.type
_entity_poly.pdbx_seq_one_letter_code
_entity_poly.pdbx_strand_id
1 'polypeptide(L)'
;MLIKIREGKFAGTSLVSIHGIKEIQGVKMADNGDIYIGAGTVFSHITNDAIIRKYIPVLGEAVDQVGGPQVRNIGTIGGNICNGAVSADSAPTVFSLNALLRLEDGKEGRLVPVKDFYLGPGRWICGRERF
;
A
#
# COMPACT_ATOMS: atom_id res chain seq x y z
N MET A 1 -9.25 -7.39 3.46
CA MET A 1 -9.07 -8.36 4.55
C MET A 1 -10.34 -8.54 5.38
N LEU A 2 -10.93 -7.50 5.96
CA LEU A 2 -12.13 -7.60 6.83
C LEU A 2 -13.32 -8.34 6.18
N ILE A 3 -13.55 -8.12 4.89
CA ILE A 3 -14.61 -8.80 4.14
C ILE A 3 -14.35 -10.32 4.11
N LYS A 4 -13.12 -10.73 3.80
CA LYS A 4 -12.72 -12.15 3.77
C LYS A 4 -12.83 -12.81 5.16
N ILE A 5 -12.61 -12.04 6.23
CA ILE A 5 -12.80 -12.52 7.61
C ILE A 5 -14.28 -12.75 7.90
N ARG A 6 -15.16 -11.82 7.49
CA ARG A 6 -16.62 -11.98 7.60
C ARG A 6 -17.14 -13.18 6.82
N GLU A 7 -16.52 -13.50 5.69
CA GLU A 7 -16.82 -14.68 4.86
C GLU A 7 -16.27 -15.98 5.47
N GLY A 8 -15.64 -15.94 6.63
CA GLY A 8 -15.09 -17.12 7.32
C GLY A 8 -13.78 -17.66 6.75
N LYS A 9 -13.19 -17.00 5.74
CA LYS A 9 -11.97 -17.49 5.05
C LYS A 9 -10.73 -17.55 5.96
N PHE A 10 -10.76 -16.87 7.11
CA PHE A 10 -9.68 -16.85 8.10
C PHE A 10 -10.16 -17.26 9.47
N ALA A 11 -11.21 -18.10 9.57
CA ALA A 11 -11.68 -18.62 10.83
C ALA A 11 -10.56 -19.38 11.56
N GLY A 12 -10.37 -19.10 12.84
CA GLY A 12 -9.35 -19.73 13.68
C GLY A 12 -7.93 -19.16 13.54
N THR A 13 -7.71 -18.11 12.72
CA THR A 13 -6.40 -17.44 12.63
C THR A 13 -6.27 -16.31 13.65
N SER A 14 -5.06 -16.12 14.18
CA SER A 14 -4.73 -14.95 14.99
C SER A 14 -4.41 -13.75 14.09
N LEU A 15 -4.92 -12.58 14.45
CA LEU A 15 -4.67 -11.34 13.74
C LEU A 15 -3.76 -10.43 14.57
N VAL A 16 -2.72 -9.91 13.94
CA VAL A 16 -1.84 -8.91 14.54
C VAL A 16 -2.10 -7.57 13.84
N SER A 17 -2.49 -6.56 14.62
CA SER A 17 -2.71 -5.22 14.09
C SER A 17 -1.39 -4.49 13.92
N ILE A 18 -1.17 -3.94 12.71
CA ILE A 18 -0.03 -3.07 12.41
C ILE A 18 -0.45 -1.59 12.34
N HIS A 19 -1.72 -1.29 12.60
CA HIS A 19 -2.29 0.06 12.43
C HIS A 19 -1.61 1.13 13.31
N GLY A 20 -1.10 0.76 14.48
CA GLY A 20 -0.45 1.69 15.40
C GLY A 20 1.05 1.89 15.18
N ILE A 21 1.65 1.26 14.18
CA ILE A 21 3.09 1.33 13.92
C ILE A 21 3.39 2.62 13.15
N LYS A 22 3.96 3.62 13.83
CA LYS A 22 4.23 4.95 13.25
C LYS A 22 5.34 4.91 12.19
N GLU A 23 6.28 4.00 12.32
CA GLU A 23 7.44 3.83 11.44
C GLU A 23 7.06 3.49 10.00
N ILE A 24 5.89 2.88 9.80
CA ILE A 24 5.37 2.54 8.48
C ILE A 24 4.32 3.53 7.98
N GLN A 25 4.19 4.70 8.59
CA GLN A 25 3.22 5.73 8.22
C GLN A 25 3.90 7.02 7.78
N GLY A 26 3.19 7.80 6.97
CA GLY A 26 3.59 9.14 6.55
C GLY A 26 4.22 9.18 5.17
N VAL A 27 4.50 10.41 4.73
CA VAL A 27 5.14 10.75 3.46
C VAL A 27 6.40 11.55 3.78
N LYS A 28 7.50 11.23 3.11
CA LYS A 28 8.79 11.92 3.27
C LYS A 28 9.45 12.08 1.92
N MET A 29 10.16 13.17 1.74
CA MET A 29 11.06 13.39 0.61
C MET A 29 12.50 13.25 1.10
N ALA A 30 13.29 12.47 0.39
CA ALA A 30 14.72 12.36 0.64
C ALA A 30 15.51 13.45 -0.09
N ASP A 31 16.77 13.63 0.29
CA ASP A 31 17.67 14.66 -0.29
C ASP A 31 17.90 14.45 -1.80
N ASN A 32 17.81 13.21 -2.27
CA ASN A 32 17.91 12.85 -3.70
C ASN A 32 16.63 13.12 -4.49
N GLY A 33 15.54 13.60 -3.84
CA GLY A 33 14.25 13.86 -4.47
C GLY A 33 13.29 12.68 -4.49
N ASP A 34 13.69 11.50 -4.01
CA ASP A 34 12.79 10.36 -3.89
C ASP A 34 11.70 10.61 -2.85
N ILE A 35 10.48 10.19 -3.17
CA ILE A 35 9.34 10.28 -2.26
C ILE A 35 9.08 8.90 -1.65
N TYR A 36 9.16 8.83 -0.33
CA TYR A 36 8.87 7.64 0.46
C TYR A 36 7.48 7.75 1.06
N ILE A 37 6.67 6.72 0.84
CA ILE A 37 5.33 6.60 1.42
C ILE A 37 5.29 5.33 2.26
N GLY A 38 5.04 5.47 3.55
CA GLY A 38 4.92 4.33 4.44
C GLY A 38 3.73 3.45 4.06
N ALA A 39 3.89 2.13 4.09
CA ALA A 39 2.85 1.18 3.70
C ALA A 39 1.57 1.29 4.54
N GLY A 40 1.68 1.73 5.79
CA GLY A 40 0.57 1.99 6.71
C GLY A 40 -0.07 3.36 6.56
N THR A 41 0.32 4.18 5.58
CA THR A 41 -0.27 5.50 5.35
C THR A 41 -1.66 5.37 4.78
N VAL A 42 -2.64 5.98 5.45
CA VAL A 42 -4.05 5.96 5.02
C VAL A 42 -4.26 6.87 3.82
N PHE A 43 -5.26 6.56 3.01
CA PHE A 43 -5.53 7.31 1.78
C PHE A 43 -5.86 8.78 2.03
N SER A 44 -6.63 9.09 3.07
CA SER A 44 -6.96 10.46 3.44
C SER A 44 -5.72 11.30 3.81
N HIS A 45 -4.67 10.68 4.36
CA HIS A 45 -3.39 11.34 4.57
C HIS A 45 -2.72 11.64 3.23
N ILE A 46 -2.61 10.65 2.34
CA ILE A 46 -1.98 10.81 1.02
C ILE A 46 -2.65 11.92 0.20
N THR A 47 -3.99 11.94 0.15
CA THR A 47 -4.76 12.98 -0.56
C THR A 47 -4.46 14.38 -0.04
N ASN A 48 -4.20 14.53 1.26
CA ASN A 48 -4.00 15.83 1.90
C ASN A 48 -2.54 16.22 2.11
N ASP A 49 -1.60 15.34 1.82
CA ASP A 49 -0.18 15.58 2.03
C ASP A 49 0.39 16.62 1.06
N ALA A 50 1.18 17.56 1.57
CA ALA A 50 1.74 18.68 0.80
C ALA A 50 2.76 18.20 -0.26
N ILE A 51 3.54 17.14 0.04
CA ILE A 51 4.52 16.58 -0.88
C ILE A 51 3.79 15.89 -2.04
N ILE A 52 2.76 15.10 -1.72
CA ILE A 52 1.94 14.42 -2.74
C ILE A 52 1.27 15.44 -3.65
N ARG A 53 0.60 16.45 -3.09
CA ARG A 53 -0.06 17.51 -3.87
C ARG A 53 0.87 18.27 -4.80
N LYS A 54 2.11 18.49 -4.37
CA LYS A 54 3.07 19.25 -5.14
C LYS A 54 3.76 18.45 -6.23
N TYR A 55 4.15 17.21 -5.95
CA TYR A 55 5.07 16.45 -6.81
C TYR A 55 4.42 15.27 -7.55
N ILE A 56 3.40 14.64 -6.95
CA ILE A 56 2.68 13.51 -7.54
C ILE A 56 1.17 13.61 -7.31
N PRO A 57 0.52 14.73 -7.70
CA PRO A 57 -0.91 14.94 -7.43
C PRO A 57 -1.81 13.82 -7.96
N VAL A 58 -1.43 13.18 -9.07
CA VAL A 58 -2.15 12.06 -9.66
C VAL A 58 -2.32 10.90 -8.67
N LEU A 59 -1.38 10.67 -7.76
CA LEU A 59 -1.55 9.67 -6.72
C LEU A 59 -2.61 10.08 -5.70
N GLY A 60 -2.60 11.35 -5.29
CA GLY A 60 -3.62 11.90 -4.39
C GLY A 60 -5.03 11.77 -4.97
N GLU A 61 -5.19 12.09 -6.24
CA GLU A 61 -6.46 11.96 -6.98
C GLU A 61 -6.92 10.50 -7.07
N ALA A 62 -6.01 9.58 -7.41
CA ALA A 62 -6.32 8.16 -7.52
C ALA A 62 -6.79 7.56 -6.20
N VAL A 63 -6.10 7.85 -5.09
CA VAL A 63 -6.50 7.30 -3.78
C VAL A 63 -7.77 7.96 -3.23
N ASP A 64 -8.12 9.16 -3.69
CA ASP A 64 -9.37 9.83 -3.32
C ASP A 64 -10.60 9.19 -3.98
N GLN A 65 -10.42 8.38 -5.02
CA GLN A 65 -11.49 7.58 -5.64
C GLN A 65 -11.78 6.28 -4.86
N VAL A 66 -10.92 5.89 -3.91
CA VAL A 66 -11.11 4.65 -3.16
C VAL A 66 -12.29 4.75 -2.19
N GLY A 67 -13.39 4.13 -2.53
CA GLY A 67 -14.58 4.03 -1.67
C GLY A 67 -15.05 5.36 -1.08
N GLY A 68 -15.66 5.31 0.11
CA GLY A 68 -16.09 6.52 0.84
C GLY A 68 -15.05 7.01 1.87
N PRO A 69 -15.32 8.17 2.50
CA PRO A 69 -14.40 8.75 3.50
C PRO A 69 -14.02 7.80 4.63
N GLN A 70 -14.96 6.95 5.08
CA GLN A 70 -14.71 5.95 6.12
C GLN A 70 -13.65 4.92 5.69
N VAL A 71 -13.69 4.51 4.42
CA VAL A 71 -12.71 3.58 3.86
C VAL A 71 -11.36 4.26 3.73
N ARG A 72 -11.33 5.52 3.26
CA ARG A 72 -10.09 6.26 3.08
C ARG A 72 -9.38 6.61 4.38
N ASN A 73 -10.11 6.73 5.48
CA ASN A 73 -9.53 6.99 6.80
C ASN A 73 -8.91 5.74 7.47
N ILE A 74 -9.16 4.55 6.93
CA ILE A 74 -8.66 3.28 7.49
C ILE A 74 -7.82 2.51 6.45
N GLY A 75 -8.21 2.57 5.19
CA GLY A 75 -7.51 1.91 4.09
C GLY A 75 -6.13 2.52 3.87
N THR A 76 -5.13 1.66 3.72
CA THR A 76 -3.73 2.07 3.55
C THR A 76 -3.23 1.73 2.15
N ILE A 77 -2.23 2.48 1.68
CA ILE A 77 -1.66 2.24 0.36
C ILE A 77 -1.02 0.85 0.26
N GLY A 78 -0.28 0.42 1.28
CA GLY A 78 0.31 -0.92 1.31
C GLY A 78 -0.75 -2.02 1.33
N GLY A 79 -1.83 -1.82 2.10
CA GLY A 79 -2.96 -2.75 2.12
C GLY A 79 -3.67 -2.88 0.77
N ASN A 80 -3.81 -1.78 0.03
CA ASN A 80 -4.41 -1.78 -1.31
C ASN A 80 -3.51 -2.49 -2.33
N ILE A 81 -2.21 -2.17 -2.34
CA ILE A 81 -1.23 -2.84 -3.19
C ILE A 81 -1.17 -4.34 -2.89
N CYS A 82 -1.07 -4.73 -1.62
CA CYS A 82 -1.03 -6.13 -1.19
C CYS A 82 -2.37 -6.87 -1.37
N ASN A 83 -3.48 -6.18 -1.57
CA ASN A 83 -4.74 -6.85 -1.91
C ASN A 83 -4.70 -7.50 -3.30
N GLY A 84 -3.90 -6.95 -4.22
CA GLY A 84 -3.70 -7.49 -5.56
C GLY A 84 -4.98 -7.56 -6.40
N ALA A 85 -6.00 -6.79 -6.04
CA ALA A 85 -7.23 -6.73 -6.81
C ALA A 85 -6.99 -6.02 -8.14
N VAL A 86 -7.52 -6.59 -9.23
CA VAL A 86 -7.42 -6.00 -10.58
C VAL A 86 -8.06 -4.61 -10.62
N SER A 87 -9.06 -4.36 -9.76
CA SER A 87 -9.77 -3.09 -9.62
C SER A 87 -9.24 -2.19 -8.51
N ALA A 88 -7.99 -2.39 -8.07
CA ALA A 88 -7.40 -1.54 -7.03
C ALA A 88 -7.04 -0.16 -7.59
N ASP A 89 -7.77 0.88 -7.17
CA ASP A 89 -7.70 2.23 -7.76
C ASP A 89 -6.30 2.85 -7.72
N SER A 90 -5.52 2.60 -6.66
CA SER A 90 -4.15 3.14 -6.56
C SER A 90 -3.10 2.34 -7.35
N ALA A 91 -3.33 1.05 -7.63
CA ALA A 91 -2.33 0.19 -8.23
C ALA A 91 -1.90 0.63 -9.64
N PRO A 92 -2.79 1.00 -10.58
CA PRO A 92 -2.41 1.51 -11.89
C PRO A 92 -1.54 2.76 -11.81
N THR A 93 -1.87 3.67 -10.90
CA THR A 93 -1.11 4.92 -10.71
C THR A 93 0.28 4.64 -10.16
N VAL A 94 0.38 3.80 -9.12
CA VAL A 94 1.68 3.39 -8.55
C VAL A 94 2.53 2.67 -9.60
N PHE A 95 1.90 1.85 -10.46
CA PHE A 95 2.56 1.17 -11.57
C PHE A 95 3.08 2.18 -12.61
N SER A 96 2.27 3.15 -13.03
CA SER A 96 2.65 4.19 -13.99
C SER A 96 3.79 5.09 -13.50
N LEU A 97 3.87 5.28 -12.18
CA LEU A 97 4.95 6.01 -11.53
C LEU A 97 6.24 5.19 -11.38
N ASN A 98 6.28 3.94 -11.87
CA ASN A 98 7.40 3.01 -11.72
C ASN A 98 7.88 2.87 -10.27
N ALA A 99 6.95 2.83 -9.32
CA ALA A 99 7.28 2.80 -7.91
C ALA A 99 8.09 1.56 -7.54
N LEU A 100 8.99 1.73 -6.57
CA LEU A 100 9.72 0.65 -5.93
C LEU A 100 9.05 0.31 -4.60
N LEU A 101 8.82 -0.97 -4.37
CA LEU A 101 8.29 -1.49 -3.12
C LEU A 101 9.44 -2.01 -2.26
N ARG A 102 9.59 -1.47 -1.07
CA ARG A 102 10.54 -2.00 -0.09
C ARG A 102 9.83 -3.06 0.74
N LEU A 103 10.26 -4.30 0.54
CA LEU A 103 9.79 -5.46 1.29
C LEU A 103 10.77 -5.76 2.42
N GLU A 104 10.28 -5.84 3.64
CA GLU A 104 11.08 -6.10 4.83
C GLU A 104 10.55 -7.33 5.56
N ASP A 105 11.46 -8.20 6.02
CA ASP A 105 11.15 -9.39 6.82
C ASP A 105 11.63 -9.29 8.28
N GLY A 106 12.03 -8.09 8.70
CA GLY A 106 12.56 -7.80 10.03
C GLY A 106 14.06 -8.06 10.18
N LYS A 107 14.72 -8.59 9.15
CA LYS A 107 16.19 -8.82 9.11
C LYS A 107 16.82 -8.07 7.95
N GLU A 108 16.28 -8.25 6.77
CA GLU A 108 16.78 -7.67 5.53
C GLU A 108 15.62 -7.04 4.75
N GLY A 109 15.90 -5.90 4.08
CA GLY A 109 14.98 -5.26 3.16
C GLY A 109 15.42 -5.45 1.72
N ARG A 110 14.47 -5.64 0.80
CA ARG A 110 14.75 -5.65 -0.65
C ARG A 110 13.82 -4.70 -1.38
N LEU A 111 14.34 -4.08 -2.43
CA LEU A 111 13.54 -3.26 -3.34
C LEU A 111 13.03 -4.13 -4.49
N VAL A 112 11.75 -4.02 -4.77
CA VAL A 112 11.08 -4.73 -5.87
C VAL A 112 10.32 -3.70 -6.70
N PRO A 113 10.58 -3.58 -8.00
CA PRO A 113 9.72 -2.78 -8.86
C PRO A 113 8.27 -3.26 -8.77
N VAL A 114 7.32 -2.33 -8.71
CA VAL A 114 5.90 -2.68 -8.59
C VAL A 114 5.43 -3.59 -9.73
N LYS A 115 6.00 -3.45 -10.93
CA LYS A 115 5.72 -4.29 -12.10
C LYS A 115 6.08 -5.78 -11.88
N ASP A 116 7.08 -6.04 -11.04
CA ASP A 116 7.58 -7.39 -10.76
C ASP A 116 6.97 -7.95 -9.45
N PHE A 117 6.15 -7.15 -8.76
CA PHE A 117 5.55 -7.53 -7.49
C PHE A 117 4.39 -8.50 -7.65
N TYR A 118 3.58 -8.34 -8.70
CA TYR A 118 2.39 -9.15 -8.93
C TYR A 118 2.69 -10.38 -9.77
N LEU A 119 2.26 -11.55 -9.27
CA LEU A 119 2.34 -12.84 -9.98
C LEU A 119 1.04 -13.21 -10.69
N GLY A 120 0.00 -12.39 -10.54
CA GLY A 120 -1.35 -12.59 -11.07
C GLY A 120 -2.41 -12.01 -10.13
N PRO A 121 -3.70 -12.07 -10.50
CA PRO A 121 -4.77 -11.53 -9.68
C PRO A 121 -4.77 -12.10 -8.26
N GLY A 122 -4.64 -11.22 -7.25
CA GLY A 122 -4.57 -11.60 -5.84
C GLY A 122 -3.32 -12.38 -5.42
N ARG A 123 -2.30 -12.43 -6.28
CA ARG A 123 -1.03 -13.13 -6.02
C ARG A 123 0.14 -12.17 -6.18
N TRP A 124 1.05 -12.15 -5.21
CA TRP A 124 2.22 -11.28 -5.18
C TRP A 124 3.43 -11.95 -4.56
N ILE A 125 4.61 -11.37 -4.79
CA ILE A 125 5.86 -11.83 -4.17
C ILE A 125 5.89 -11.33 -2.72
N CYS A 126 5.76 -12.22 -1.76
CA CYS A 126 5.92 -11.94 -0.34
C CYS A 126 6.94 -12.89 0.26
N GLY A 127 7.92 -12.35 1.03
CA GLY A 127 8.91 -13.17 1.72
C GLY A 127 9.88 -13.94 0.82
N ARG A 128 10.54 -14.94 1.41
CA ARG A 128 11.47 -15.86 0.73
C ARG A 128 10.77 -17.04 0.06
N GLU A 129 9.52 -17.28 0.40
CA GLU A 129 8.75 -18.40 -0.13
C GLU A 129 7.70 -17.91 -1.13
N ARG A 130 7.63 -18.61 -2.23
CA ARG A 130 6.52 -18.51 -3.18
C ARG A 130 5.38 -19.31 -2.60
N PHE A 131 4.28 -18.66 -2.28
CA PHE A 131 3.03 -19.35 -2.04
C PHE A 131 2.31 -19.63 -3.36
#